data_d99adef59070a69853778d663a082843
#
_entry.id   d99adef59070a69853778d663a082843
#
_cell.length_a   1.000
_cell.length_b   1.000
_cell.length_c   1.000
_cell.angle_alpha   90.00
_cell.angle_beta   90.00
_cell.angle_gamma   90.00
#
_symmetry.space_group_name_H-M   'P 1'
#
loop_
_entity.id
_entity.type
_entity.pdbx_description
1 polymer ?
#
loop_
_entity_poly.entity_id
_entity_poly.type
_entity_poly.pdbx_seq_one_letter_code
_entity_poly.pdbx_strand_id
1 'polypeptide(L)'
;MKLLEIQRASLRYGAFTALHGLDLDLAAGEVLGLLGHNGAGKTTSIKLMLGLLRPDSGSVRVFGHAADAPAVRRQLGFLPENVTFYPQLTGRETLRHFARLKGAAPAEVDALLEQVGLAQAANRRLKTYSKGMRQRLGLAQAILGRPRLLLLDEPSVGLDPVATVELYRLLDRLRSQGTGVILCSHVLPGVESHIDRAAILAHGRLLTCGSLAELRREAGLPTRIRIAGPRSERWLEHWRASGYTVRALDGGRIELLAAEERQRRLLQALLEEQPLGLEVLPPSLEDLYLHHMQGAGRACGETP
;
A
#
# COMPACT_ATOMS: atom_id res chain seq x y z
N MET A 1 5.24 17.77 -9.82
CA MET A 1 4.48 18.72 -8.96
C MET A 1 3.98 17.92 -7.75
N LYS A 2 4.24 18.39 -6.52
CA LYS A 2 3.78 17.73 -5.30
C LYS A 2 2.29 17.95 -5.09
N LEU A 3 1.56 16.90 -4.84
CA LEU A 3 0.12 16.94 -4.52
C LEU A 3 -0.10 17.01 -3.01
N LEU A 4 0.79 16.38 -2.23
CA LEU A 4 0.76 16.37 -0.77
C LEU A 4 2.15 16.72 -0.23
N GLU A 5 2.19 17.52 0.81
CA GLU A 5 3.38 17.79 1.62
C GLU A 5 3.00 17.83 3.10
N ILE A 6 3.63 16.98 3.87
CA ILE A 6 3.56 16.96 5.34
C ILE A 6 4.95 17.27 5.85
N GLN A 7 5.10 18.29 6.69
CA GLN A 7 6.38 18.74 7.21
C GLN A 7 6.34 18.75 8.73
N ARG A 8 7.10 17.84 9.35
CA ARG A 8 7.25 17.66 10.80
C ARG A 8 5.92 17.69 11.56
N ALA A 9 4.88 17.08 11.00
CA ALA A 9 3.56 17.09 11.58
C ALA A 9 3.49 16.20 12.82
N SER A 10 3.14 16.80 13.97
CA SER A 10 2.88 16.07 15.21
C SER A 10 1.43 16.27 15.63
N LEU A 11 0.85 15.23 16.24
CA LEU A 11 -0.53 15.29 16.72
C LEU A 11 -0.70 14.45 17.99
N ARG A 12 -1.42 15.02 18.97
CA ARG A 12 -1.74 14.38 20.25
C ARG A 12 -3.25 14.24 20.45
N TYR A 13 -3.63 13.16 21.08
CA TYR A 13 -4.98 12.95 21.64
C TYR A 13 -4.87 12.96 23.16
N GLY A 14 -5.08 14.10 23.78
CA GLY A 14 -4.82 14.28 25.20
C GLY A 14 -3.36 14.01 25.56
N ALA A 15 -3.09 13.02 26.41
CA ALA A 15 -1.74 12.63 26.79
C ALA A 15 -1.04 11.75 25.74
N PHE A 16 -1.78 11.12 24.82
CA PHE A 16 -1.23 10.20 23.82
C PHE A 16 -0.78 10.93 22.57
N THR A 17 0.50 10.78 22.19
CA THR A 17 1.03 11.32 20.94
C THR A 17 0.84 10.30 19.83
N ALA A 18 0.00 10.62 18.87
CA ALA A 18 -0.35 9.74 17.75
C ALA A 18 0.59 9.88 16.55
N LEU A 19 1.22 11.05 16.40
CA LEU A 19 2.24 11.30 15.35
C LEU A 19 3.36 12.15 15.93
N HIS A 20 4.59 11.80 15.60
CA HIS A 20 5.81 12.41 16.08
C HIS A 20 6.64 12.98 14.92
N GLY A 21 6.34 14.20 14.46
CA GLY A 21 7.14 14.87 13.45
C GLY A 21 7.13 14.15 12.10
N LEU A 22 5.96 13.75 11.60
CA LEU A 22 5.82 13.07 10.32
C LEU A 22 6.24 13.98 9.18
N ASP A 23 7.18 13.51 8.36
CA ASP A 23 7.55 14.08 7.07
C ASP A 23 7.12 13.13 5.95
N LEU A 24 6.31 13.60 5.01
CA LEU A 24 5.82 12.78 3.90
C LEU A 24 5.45 13.67 2.73
N ASP A 25 5.71 13.20 1.52
CA ASP A 25 5.26 13.86 0.31
C ASP A 25 4.74 12.88 -0.73
N LEU A 26 3.94 13.38 -1.67
CA LEU A 26 3.42 12.62 -2.80
C LEU A 26 3.40 13.47 -4.06
N ALA A 27 3.89 12.91 -5.14
CA ALA A 27 3.84 13.54 -6.47
C ALA A 27 2.55 13.18 -7.24
N ALA A 28 2.30 13.90 -8.33
CA ALA A 28 1.23 13.53 -9.27
C ALA A 28 1.60 12.23 -10.00
N GLY A 29 0.63 11.33 -10.15
CA GLY A 29 0.82 10.04 -10.79
C GLY A 29 1.73 9.08 -10.01
N GLU A 30 1.85 9.27 -8.70
CA GLU A 30 2.61 8.41 -7.79
C GLU A 30 1.66 7.63 -6.89
N VAL A 31 1.98 6.36 -6.63
CA VAL A 31 1.32 5.52 -5.62
C VAL A 31 2.27 5.30 -4.44
N LEU A 32 1.92 5.85 -3.29
CA LEU A 32 2.66 5.67 -2.04
C LEU A 32 1.93 4.68 -1.12
N GLY A 33 2.58 3.56 -0.81
CA GLY A 33 2.12 2.63 0.22
C GLY A 33 2.42 3.17 1.61
N LEU A 34 1.38 3.44 2.41
CA LEU A 34 1.52 3.83 3.82
C LEU A 34 1.30 2.61 4.71
N LEU A 35 2.39 2.00 5.15
CA LEU A 35 2.43 0.69 5.79
C LEU A 35 2.66 0.81 7.30
N GLY A 36 2.10 -0.11 8.06
CA GLY A 36 2.26 -0.12 9.51
C GLY A 36 1.21 -1.00 10.18
N HIS A 37 1.50 -1.46 11.39
CA HIS A 37 0.53 -2.20 12.21
C HIS A 37 -0.67 -1.32 12.63
N ASN A 38 -1.66 -1.94 13.25
CA ASN A 38 -2.78 -1.19 13.83
C ASN A 38 -2.27 -0.28 14.96
N GLY A 39 -2.66 0.99 14.94
CA GLY A 39 -2.15 2.00 15.87
C GLY A 39 -0.82 2.66 15.45
N ALA A 40 -0.22 2.30 14.29
CA ALA A 40 1.01 2.94 13.81
C ALA A 40 0.88 4.43 13.46
N GLY A 41 -0.36 4.95 13.32
CA GLY A 41 -0.62 6.34 12.96
C GLY A 41 -1.19 6.54 11.55
N LYS A 42 -1.41 5.48 10.76
CA LYS A 42 -1.92 5.55 9.37
C LYS A 42 -3.24 6.34 9.26
N THR A 43 -4.26 5.94 10.00
CA THR A 43 -5.58 6.60 9.98
C THR A 43 -5.50 8.04 10.48
N THR A 44 -4.63 8.34 11.45
CA THR A 44 -4.37 9.71 11.91
C THR A 44 -3.75 10.56 10.82
N SER A 45 -2.77 10.00 10.09
CA SER A 45 -2.15 10.65 8.93
C SER A 45 -3.17 10.92 7.83
N ILE A 46 -4.05 9.96 7.51
CA ILE A 46 -5.16 10.17 6.56
C ILE A 46 -6.09 11.31 7.02
N LYS A 47 -6.46 11.36 8.30
CA LYS A 47 -7.32 12.43 8.83
C LYS A 47 -6.69 13.81 8.72
N LEU A 48 -5.37 13.92 8.89
CA LEU A 48 -4.61 15.15 8.62
C LEU A 48 -4.65 15.53 7.14
N MET A 49 -4.42 14.58 6.25
CA MET A 49 -4.47 14.80 4.79
C MET A 49 -5.86 15.21 4.29
N LEU A 50 -6.92 14.69 4.93
CA LEU A 50 -8.32 15.06 4.67
C LEU A 50 -8.71 16.42 5.26
N GLY A 51 -7.84 17.04 6.06
CA GLY A 51 -8.17 18.27 6.82
C GLY A 51 -9.26 18.07 7.88
N LEU A 52 -9.46 16.84 8.35
CA LEU A 52 -10.37 16.50 9.46
C LEU A 52 -9.72 16.77 10.82
N LEU A 53 -8.40 16.78 10.86
CA LEU A 53 -7.58 17.13 12.01
C LEU A 53 -6.57 18.18 11.60
N ARG A 54 -6.15 19.01 12.56
CA ARG A 54 -5.01 19.92 12.41
C ARG A 54 -3.86 19.40 13.24
N PRO A 55 -2.62 19.45 12.73
CA PRO A 55 -1.45 19.07 13.53
C PRO A 55 -1.24 20.07 14.67
N ASP A 56 -0.72 19.61 15.82
CA ASP A 56 -0.31 20.49 16.93
C ASP A 56 0.98 21.26 16.59
N SER A 57 1.85 20.66 15.76
CA SER A 57 3.04 21.29 15.21
C SER A 57 3.32 20.77 13.80
N GLY A 58 4.10 21.54 13.04
CA GLY A 58 4.38 21.23 11.64
C GLY A 58 3.26 21.72 10.71
N SER A 59 3.23 21.20 9.49
CA SER A 59 2.23 21.60 8.49
C SER A 59 1.80 20.46 7.57
N VAL A 60 0.57 20.55 7.06
CA VAL A 60 0.02 19.65 6.03
C VAL A 60 -0.56 20.50 4.91
N ARG A 61 0.00 20.33 3.71
CA ARG A 61 -0.45 21.02 2.50
C ARG A 61 -0.89 20.01 1.46
N VAL A 62 -2.02 20.28 0.84
CA VAL A 62 -2.57 19.49 -0.27
C VAL A 62 -2.78 20.44 -1.44
N PHE A 63 -2.23 20.13 -2.60
CA PHE A 63 -2.21 21.02 -3.79
C PHE A 63 -1.66 22.43 -3.50
N GLY A 64 -0.71 22.53 -2.54
CA GLY A 64 -0.15 23.80 -2.10
C GLY A 64 -1.02 24.61 -1.11
N HIS A 65 -2.23 24.13 -0.78
CA HIS A 65 -3.15 24.77 0.18
C HIS A 65 -3.17 24.03 1.50
N ALA A 66 -3.70 24.65 2.55
CA ALA A 66 -4.01 23.96 3.81
C ALA A 66 -5.01 22.82 3.54
N ALA A 67 -4.81 21.67 4.18
CA ALA A 67 -5.60 20.46 3.90
C ALA A 67 -7.11 20.64 4.15
N ASP A 68 -7.50 21.52 5.07
CA ASP A 68 -8.90 21.85 5.41
C ASP A 68 -9.56 22.85 4.46
N ALA A 69 -8.83 23.39 3.46
CA ALA A 69 -9.38 24.35 2.52
C ALA A 69 -10.50 23.75 1.65
N PRO A 70 -11.62 24.46 1.43
CA PRO A 70 -12.75 23.94 0.63
C PRO A 70 -12.36 23.54 -0.80
N ALA A 71 -11.39 24.24 -1.42
CA ALA A 71 -10.88 23.95 -2.75
C ALA A 71 -10.17 22.58 -2.83
N VAL A 72 -9.56 22.13 -1.72
CA VAL A 72 -8.89 20.84 -1.59
C VAL A 72 -9.91 19.71 -1.60
N ARG A 73 -10.98 19.81 -0.81
CA ARG A 73 -11.97 18.74 -0.61
C ARG A 73 -12.62 18.25 -1.90
N ARG A 74 -12.85 19.12 -2.86
CA ARG A 74 -13.45 18.76 -4.16
C ARG A 74 -12.54 17.87 -5.01
N GLN A 75 -11.24 18.00 -4.81
CA GLN A 75 -10.22 17.32 -5.60
C GLN A 75 -9.66 16.07 -4.87
N LEU A 76 -10.17 15.78 -3.66
CA LEU A 76 -9.82 14.60 -2.89
C LEU A 76 -10.83 13.47 -3.12
N GLY A 77 -10.32 12.24 -3.21
CA GLY A 77 -11.08 11.01 -3.07
C GLY A 77 -10.69 10.29 -1.80
N PHE A 78 -11.65 9.68 -1.11
CA PHE A 78 -11.37 8.91 0.09
C PHE A 78 -12.23 7.66 0.16
N LEU A 79 -11.58 6.53 0.38
CA LEU A 79 -12.20 5.24 0.69
C LEU A 79 -11.77 4.85 2.11
N PRO A 80 -12.67 4.87 3.11
CA PRO A 80 -12.36 4.40 4.45
C PRO A 80 -12.33 2.87 4.50
N GLU A 81 -11.64 2.30 5.50
CA GLU A 81 -11.63 0.87 5.78
C GLU A 81 -13.04 0.29 5.94
N ASN A 82 -13.88 0.98 6.71
CA ASN A 82 -15.25 0.57 6.95
C ASN A 82 -16.23 1.47 6.20
N VAL A 83 -16.71 0.96 5.06
CA VAL A 83 -17.66 1.66 4.20
C VAL A 83 -19.07 1.46 4.72
N THR A 84 -19.72 2.55 5.11
CA THR A 84 -21.11 2.54 5.59
C THR A 84 -21.97 3.48 4.75
N PHE A 85 -23.12 2.98 4.30
CA PHE A 85 -24.09 3.74 3.51
C PHE A 85 -25.49 3.58 4.12
N TYR A 86 -26.42 4.43 3.72
CA TYR A 86 -27.82 4.31 4.09
C TYR A 86 -28.45 3.06 3.48
N PRO A 87 -28.87 2.07 4.28
CA PRO A 87 -29.26 0.74 3.77
C PRO A 87 -30.53 0.76 2.92
N GLN A 88 -31.34 1.82 3.02
CA GLN A 88 -32.59 2.02 2.29
C GLN A 88 -32.36 2.49 0.84
N LEU A 89 -31.26 3.18 0.58
CA LEU A 89 -30.93 3.69 -0.76
C LEU A 89 -30.41 2.57 -1.66
N THR A 90 -30.54 2.78 -2.93
CA THR A 90 -29.87 1.96 -3.96
C THR A 90 -28.43 2.44 -4.20
N GLY A 91 -27.61 1.61 -4.84
CA GLY A 91 -26.25 2.02 -5.22
C GLY A 91 -26.25 3.27 -6.12
N ARG A 92 -27.17 3.31 -7.09
CA ARG A 92 -27.33 4.46 -8.01
C ARG A 92 -27.75 5.74 -7.27
N GLU A 93 -28.74 5.67 -6.39
CA GLU A 93 -29.19 6.82 -5.61
C GLU A 93 -28.07 7.36 -4.71
N THR A 94 -27.34 6.47 -4.06
CA THR A 94 -26.19 6.81 -3.22
C THR A 94 -25.12 7.53 -4.02
N LEU A 95 -24.72 6.97 -5.16
CA LEU A 95 -23.66 7.58 -5.98
C LEU A 95 -24.11 8.92 -6.60
N ARG A 96 -25.38 9.03 -7.00
CA ARG A 96 -25.99 10.32 -7.43
C ARG A 96 -25.96 11.38 -6.34
N HIS A 97 -26.23 10.99 -5.09
CA HIS A 97 -26.13 11.91 -3.96
C HIS A 97 -24.72 12.46 -3.81
N PHE A 98 -23.71 11.61 -3.83
CA PHE A 98 -22.31 12.03 -3.76
C PHE A 98 -21.87 12.83 -4.99
N ALA A 99 -22.38 12.51 -6.18
CA ALA A 99 -22.11 13.28 -7.40
C ALA A 99 -22.57 14.75 -7.24
N ARG A 100 -23.76 14.97 -6.69
CA ARG A 100 -24.27 16.33 -6.40
C ARG A 100 -23.38 17.06 -5.41
N LEU A 101 -22.95 16.40 -4.31
CA LEU A 101 -22.08 17.01 -3.29
C LEU A 101 -20.72 17.41 -3.86
N LYS A 102 -20.18 16.61 -4.77
CA LYS A 102 -18.88 16.89 -5.44
C LYS A 102 -19.00 17.82 -6.63
N GLY A 103 -20.19 18.08 -7.15
CA GLY A 103 -20.39 18.79 -8.40
C GLY A 103 -19.96 17.98 -9.63
N ALA A 104 -19.97 16.65 -9.53
CA ALA A 104 -19.64 15.73 -10.62
C ALA A 104 -20.82 15.58 -11.60
N ALA A 105 -20.52 15.29 -12.87
CA ALA A 105 -21.54 15.13 -13.90
C ALA A 105 -22.44 13.92 -13.61
N PRO A 106 -23.76 14.00 -13.75
CA PRO A 106 -24.67 12.87 -13.53
C PRO A 106 -24.34 11.64 -14.39
N ALA A 107 -23.79 11.85 -15.58
CA ALA A 107 -23.37 10.77 -16.49
C ALA A 107 -22.21 9.92 -15.94
N GLU A 108 -21.39 10.44 -15.02
CA GLU A 108 -20.32 9.69 -14.38
C GLU A 108 -20.86 8.53 -13.50
N VAL A 109 -22.08 8.67 -12.97
CA VAL A 109 -22.64 7.69 -12.02
C VAL A 109 -22.77 6.31 -12.65
N ASP A 110 -23.34 6.23 -13.84
CA ASP A 110 -23.56 4.93 -14.49
C ASP A 110 -22.24 4.33 -15.01
N ALA A 111 -21.36 5.16 -15.55
CA ALA A 111 -20.04 4.74 -15.97
C ALA A 111 -19.19 4.19 -14.81
N LEU A 112 -19.27 4.83 -13.63
CA LEU A 112 -18.55 4.35 -12.44
C LEU A 112 -19.15 3.05 -11.88
N LEU A 113 -20.48 2.91 -11.87
CA LEU A 113 -21.14 1.67 -11.46
C LEU A 113 -20.75 0.50 -12.37
N GLU A 114 -20.61 0.74 -13.66
CA GLU A 114 -20.10 -0.24 -14.61
C GLU A 114 -18.63 -0.56 -14.35
N GLN A 115 -17.81 0.47 -14.18
CA GLN A 115 -16.36 0.35 -13.94
C GLN A 115 -16.02 -0.46 -12.70
N VAL A 116 -16.84 -0.40 -11.64
CA VAL A 116 -16.66 -1.19 -10.41
C VAL A 116 -17.47 -2.48 -10.40
N GLY A 117 -18.05 -2.90 -11.53
CA GLY A 117 -18.80 -4.14 -11.67
C GLY A 117 -20.13 -4.19 -10.90
N LEU A 118 -20.79 -3.03 -10.70
CA LEU A 118 -22.07 -2.91 -9.98
C LEU A 118 -23.24 -2.52 -10.86
N ALA A 119 -23.10 -2.48 -12.20
CA ALA A 119 -24.16 -2.07 -13.13
C ALA A 119 -25.45 -2.86 -12.91
N GLN A 120 -25.37 -4.20 -12.83
CA GLN A 120 -26.50 -5.11 -12.63
C GLN A 120 -27.17 -4.95 -11.25
N ALA A 121 -26.42 -4.49 -10.25
CA ALA A 121 -26.90 -4.31 -8.88
C ALA A 121 -27.26 -2.85 -8.57
N ALA A 122 -27.07 -1.92 -9.51
CA ALA A 122 -27.19 -0.49 -9.31
C ALA A 122 -28.51 -0.04 -8.66
N ASN A 123 -29.60 -0.70 -9.00
CA ASN A 123 -30.95 -0.38 -8.50
C ASN A 123 -31.38 -1.24 -7.29
N ARG A 124 -30.51 -2.14 -6.80
CA ARG A 124 -30.78 -2.91 -5.58
C ARG A 124 -30.47 -2.06 -4.34
N ARG A 125 -31.25 -2.25 -3.27
CA ARG A 125 -31.04 -1.55 -1.98
C ARG A 125 -29.74 -2.00 -1.32
N LEU A 126 -29.01 -1.10 -0.72
CA LEU A 126 -27.68 -1.36 -0.11
C LEU A 126 -27.72 -2.34 1.06
N LYS A 127 -28.89 -2.51 1.72
CA LYS A 127 -29.06 -3.58 2.72
C LYS A 127 -28.84 -4.99 2.15
N THR A 128 -28.97 -5.17 0.82
CA THR A 128 -28.76 -6.45 0.14
C THR A 128 -27.36 -6.61 -0.45
N TYR A 129 -26.50 -5.59 -0.32
CA TYR A 129 -25.13 -5.64 -0.82
C TYR A 129 -24.24 -6.47 0.12
N SER A 130 -23.39 -7.33 -0.47
CA SER A 130 -22.29 -7.96 0.26
C SER A 130 -21.26 -6.93 0.74
N LYS A 131 -20.35 -7.33 1.61
CA LYS A 131 -19.22 -6.47 2.04
C LYS A 131 -18.42 -5.98 0.83
N GLY A 132 -18.05 -6.89 -0.10
CA GLY A 132 -17.31 -6.54 -1.31
C GLY A 132 -18.08 -5.61 -2.26
N MET A 133 -19.41 -5.76 -2.38
CA MET A 133 -20.24 -4.82 -3.16
C MET A 133 -20.26 -3.42 -2.53
N ARG A 134 -20.34 -3.32 -1.20
CA ARG A 134 -20.24 -2.03 -0.51
C ARG A 134 -18.85 -1.40 -0.69
N GLN A 135 -17.79 -2.21 -0.62
CA GLN A 135 -16.42 -1.75 -0.86
C GLN A 135 -16.24 -1.19 -2.27
N ARG A 136 -16.73 -1.90 -3.29
CA ARG A 136 -16.71 -1.44 -4.70
C ARG A 136 -17.53 -0.17 -4.91
N LEU A 137 -18.68 -0.01 -4.25
CA LEU A 137 -19.45 1.24 -4.28
C LEU A 137 -18.70 2.38 -3.60
N GLY A 138 -18.01 2.13 -2.47
CA GLY A 138 -17.13 3.08 -1.80
C GLY A 138 -16.00 3.54 -2.70
N LEU A 139 -15.41 2.62 -3.45
CA LEU A 139 -14.38 2.96 -4.43
C LEU A 139 -14.94 3.85 -5.54
N ALA A 140 -16.12 3.54 -6.10
CA ALA A 140 -16.79 4.39 -7.07
C ALA A 140 -17.05 5.80 -6.51
N GLN A 141 -17.50 5.91 -5.26
CA GLN A 141 -17.68 7.19 -4.57
C GLN A 141 -16.36 7.94 -4.38
N ALA A 142 -15.26 7.24 -4.06
CA ALA A 142 -13.96 7.86 -3.85
C ALA A 142 -13.40 8.48 -5.16
N ILE A 143 -13.55 7.81 -6.29
CA ILE A 143 -13.06 8.26 -7.61
C ILE A 143 -14.01 9.20 -8.37
N LEU A 144 -15.21 9.41 -7.84
CA LEU A 144 -16.21 10.30 -8.42
C LEU A 144 -15.66 11.74 -8.55
N GLY A 145 -15.88 12.38 -9.69
CA GLY A 145 -15.40 13.73 -9.98
C GLY A 145 -13.89 13.78 -10.26
N ARG A 146 -13.27 12.65 -10.59
CA ARG A 146 -11.86 12.53 -11.01
C ARG A 146 -10.89 13.22 -10.04
N PRO A 147 -10.74 12.71 -8.83
CA PRO A 147 -9.88 13.33 -7.82
C PRO A 147 -8.42 13.36 -8.27
N ARG A 148 -7.70 14.43 -7.92
CA ARG A 148 -6.25 14.53 -8.14
C ARG A 148 -5.45 13.76 -7.10
N LEU A 149 -6.00 13.58 -5.90
CA LEU A 149 -5.42 12.78 -4.82
C LEU A 149 -6.47 11.82 -4.28
N LEU A 150 -6.11 10.54 -4.23
CA LEU A 150 -6.94 9.46 -3.75
C LEU A 150 -6.31 8.84 -2.50
N LEU A 151 -7.06 8.81 -1.40
CA LEU A 151 -6.67 8.21 -0.13
C LEU A 151 -7.48 6.94 0.07
N LEU A 152 -6.81 5.81 0.21
CA LEU A 152 -7.44 4.49 0.33
C LEU A 152 -6.99 3.83 1.62
N ASP A 153 -7.92 3.59 2.52
CA ASP A 153 -7.66 2.89 3.78
C ASP A 153 -8.14 1.45 3.65
N GLU A 154 -7.20 0.49 3.55
CA GLU A 154 -7.44 -0.95 3.41
C GLU A 154 -8.39 -1.31 2.25
N PRO A 155 -8.14 -0.85 1.00
CA PRO A 155 -9.13 -0.93 -0.07
C PRO A 155 -9.45 -2.34 -0.55
N SER A 156 -8.56 -3.32 -0.34
CA SER A 156 -8.74 -4.72 -0.75
C SER A 156 -9.51 -5.56 0.28
N VAL A 157 -9.73 -5.04 1.48
CA VAL A 157 -10.43 -5.78 2.55
C VAL A 157 -11.86 -6.12 2.14
N GLY A 158 -12.18 -7.43 2.13
CA GLY A 158 -13.50 -7.95 1.76
C GLY A 158 -13.75 -8.09 0.28
N LEU A 159 -12.74 -7.87 -0.56
CA LEU A 159 -12.76 -8.22 -1.99
C LEU A 159 -12.27 -9.66 -2.17
N ASP A 160 -12.82 -10.33 -3.16
CA ASP A 160 -12.28 -11.60 -3.66
C ASP A 160 -11.01 -11.35 -4.52
N PRO A 161 -10.23 -12.39 -4.86
CA PRO A 161 -9.01 -12.22 -5.65
C PRO A 161 -9.22 -11.53 -6.99
N VAL A 162 -10.34 -11.79 -7.69
CA VAL A 162 -10.64 -11.16 -8.98
C VAL A 162 -10.91 -9.68 -8.81
N ALA A 163 -11.75 -9.30 -7.84
CA ALA A 163 -12.05 -7.91 -7.55
C ALA A 163 -10.81 -7.15 -7.04
N THR A 164 -9.89 -7.83 -6.35
CA THR A 164 -8.62 -7.24 -5.93
C THR A 164 -7.73 -6.89 -7.13
N VAL A 165 -7.62 -7.78 -8.11
CA VAL A 165 -6.89 -7.51 -9.36
C VAL A 165 -7.54 -6.34 -10.13
N GLU A 166 -8.88 -6.31 -10.20
CA GLU A 166 -9.61 -5.21 -10.85
C GLU A 166 -9.39 -3.86 -10.15
N LEU A 167 -9.35 -3.85 -8.81
CA LEU A 167 -9.00 -2.68 -8.00
C LEU A 167 -7.63 -2.14 -8.40
N TYR A 168 -6.59 -2.97 -8.39
CA TYR A 168 -5.23 -2.51 -8.71
C TYR A 168 -5.11 -2.04 -10.17
N ARG A 169 -5.73 -2.72 -11.13
CA ARG A 169 -5.82 -2.25 -12.52
C ARG A 169 -6.49 -0.88 -12.64
N LEU A 170 -7.50 -0.62 -11.81
CA LEU A 170 -8.15 0.68 -11.75
C LEU A 170 -7.19 1.74 -11.19
N LEU A 171 -6.44 1.44 -10.12
CA LEU A 171 -5.44 2.34 -9.55
C LEU A 171 -4.33 2.66 -10.55
N ASP A 172 -3.83 1.68 -11.31
CA ASP A 172 -2.83 1.86 -12.36
C ASP A 172 -3.33 2.82 -13.46
N ARG A 173 -4.61 2.71 -13.86
CA ARG A 173 -5.23 3.65 -14.81
C ARG A 173 -5.34 5.07 -14.24
N LEU A 174 -5.77 5.22 -12.99
CA LEU A 174 -5.88 6.54 -12.35
C LEU A 174 -4.50 7.19 -12.19
N ARG A 175 -3.50 6.41 -11.80
CA ARG A 175 -2.09 6.82 -11.74
C ARG A 175 -1.60 7.33 -13.10
N SER A 176 -1.83 6.59 -14.18
CA SER A 176 -1.41 7.00 -15.54
C SER A 176 -2.09 8.29 -16.02
N GLN A 177 -3.24 8.65 -15.43
CA GLN A 177 -3.94 9.91 -15.66
C GLN A 177 -3.46 11.05 -14.75
N GLY A 178 -2.45 10.80 -13.90
CA GLY A 178 -1.86 11.81 -13.02
C GLY A 178 -2.47 11.88 -11.62
N THR A 179 -3.40 10.99 -11.26
CA THR A 179 -3.90 10.89 -9.88
C THR A 179 -2.81 10.38 -8.97
N GLY A 180 -2.49 11.12 -7.89
CA GLY A 180 -1.66 10.59 -6.81
C GLY A 180 -2.48 9.71 -5.87
N VAL A 181 -1.92 8.62 -5.38
CA VAL A 181 -2.62 7.66 -4.52
C VAL A 181 -1.83 7.42 -3.25
N ILE A 182 -2.48 7.54 -2.09
CA ILE A 182 -2.00 6.97 -0.82
C ILE A 182 -2.78 5.69 -0.55
N LEU A 183 -2.07 4.59 -0.48
CA LEU A 183 -2.62 3.26 -0.23
C LEU A 183 -2.19 2.78 1.15
N CYS A 184 -3.09 2.83 2.13
CA CYS A 184 -2.83 2.21 3.43
C CYS A 184 -3.16 0.73 3.37
N SER A 185 -2.21 -0.10 3.79
CA SER A 185 -2.44 -1.53 3.94
C SER A 185 -1.60 -2.11 5.08
N HIS A 186 -2.14 -3.13 5.73
CA HIS A 186 -1.42 -4.04 6.61
C HIS A 186 -1.16 -5.39 5.92
N VAL A 187 -1.82 -5.66 4.77
CA VAL A 187 -1.61 -6.84 3.94
C VAL A 187 -0.59 -6.47 2.86
N LEU A 188 0.65 -6.85 3.05
CA LEU A 188 1.77 -6.47 2.19
C LEU A 188 1.88 -7.28 0.88
N PRO A 189 1.55 -8.60 0.87
CA PRO A 189 1.53 -9.37 -0.36
C PRO A 189 0.56 -8.80 -1.39
N GLY A 190 1.03 -8.60 -2.62
CA GLY A 190 0.24 -8.07 -3.73
C GLY A 190 0.19 -6.54 -3.84
N VAL A 191 0.56 -5.79 -2.79
CA VAL A 191 0.66 -4.32 -2.84
C VAL A 191 1.96 -3.88 -3.52
N GLU A 192 3.03 -4.66 -3.33
CA GLU A 192 4.39 -4.36 -3.77
C GLU A 192 4.52 -3.98 -5.25
N SER A 193 3.79 -4.65 -6.13
CA SER A 193 3.81 -4.41 -7.58
C SER A 193 3.04 -3.15 -8.02
N HIS A 194 2.28 -2.54 -7.11
CA HIS A 194 1.39 -1.41 -7.42
C HIS A 194 1.76 -0.11 -6.73
N ILE A 195 2.87 -0.09 -5.98
CA ILE A 195 3.38 1.11 -5.32
C ILE A 195 4.72 1.54 -5.92
N ASP A 196 4.95 2.85 -5.98
CA ASP A 196 6.22 3.44 -6.40
C ASP A 196 7.18 3.59 -5.22
N ARG A 197 6.62 4.01 -4.09
CA ARG A 197 7.34 4.16 -2.82
C ARG A 197 6.53 3.56 -1.68
N ALA A 198 7.24 3.12 -0.64
CA ALA A 198 6.65 2.68 0.62
C ALA A 198 7.12 3.60 1.75
N ALA A 199 6.18 3.98 2.60
CA ALA A 199 6.43 4.68 3.87
C ALA A 199 6.03 3.74 5.02
N ILE A 200 6.99 3.33 5.84
CA ILE A 200 6.77 2.41 6.97
C ILE A 200 6.62 3.23 8.24
N LEU A 201 5.43 3.13 8.86
CA LEU A 201 5.12 3.78 10.12
C LEU A 201 5.09 2.79 11.28
N ALA A 202 5.63 3.20 12.42
CA ALA A 202 5.46 2.52 13.70
C ALA A 202 5.37 3.53 14.84
N HIS A 203 4.47 3.30 15.78
CA HIS A 203 4.30 4.13 16.97
C HIS A 203 4.24 5.65 16.67
N GLY A 204 3.55 6.02 15.60
CA GLY A 204 3.41 7.41 15.16
C GLY A 204 4.67 8.03 14.53
N ARG A 205 5.70 7.25 14.25
CA ARG A 205 6.95 7.69 13.61
C ARG A 205 7.10 7.08 12.23
N LEU A 206 7.61 7.87 11.29
CA LEU A 206 8.08 7.36 10.00
C LEU A 206 9.44 6.71 10.22
N LEU A 207 9.54 5.40 10.00
CA LEU A 207 10.79 4.66 10.13
C LEU A 207 11.66 4.82 8.88
N THR A 208 11.04 4.67 7.72
CA THR A 208 11.69 4.86 6.42
C THR A 208 10.66 5.20 5.35
N CYS A 209 11.11 5.84 4.26
CA CYS A 209 10.29 6.14 3.09
C CYS A 209 11.17 6.19 1.84
N GLY A 210 10.84 5.37 0.84
CA GLY A 210 11.58 5.32 -0.41
C GLY A 210 10.99 4.34 -1.41
N SER A 211 11.56 4.26 -2.60
CA SER A 211 11.27 3.18 -3.56
C SER A 211 11.72 1.83 -2.99
N LEU A 212 11.12 0.74 -3.47
CA LEU A 212 11.51 -0.60 -3.01
C LEU A 212 12.99 -0.90 -3.25
N ALA A 213 13.57 -0.34 -4.33
CA ALA A 213 14.99 -0.50 -4.63
C ALA A 213 15.87 0.24 -3.61
N GLU A 214 15.48 1.44 -3.16
CA GLU A 214 16.15 2.19 -2.11
C GLU A 214 16.05 1.49 -0.77
N LEU A 215 14.85 1.06 -0.39
CA LEU A 215 14.61 0.35 0.87
C LEU A 215 15.37 -0.99 0.94
N ARG A 216 15.47 -1.73 -0.18
CA ARG A 216 16.27 -2.96 -0.25
C ARG A 216 17.76 -2.70 -0.04
N ARG A 217 18.29 -1.64 -0.65
CA ARG A 217 19.69 -1.23 -0.45
C ARG A 217 19.96 -0.80 0.99
N GLU A 218 19.07 -0.01 1.56
CA GLU A 218 19.19 0.47 2.95
C GLU A 218 19.14 -0.69 3.95
N ALA A 219 18.23 -1.64 3.76
CA ALA A 219 18.08 -2.79 4.63
C ALA A 219 19.25 -3.78 4.53
N GLY A 220 19.97 -3.84 3.41
CA GLY A 220 21.07 -4.77 3.20
C GLY A 220 20.69 -6.25 3.32
N LEU A 221 19.40 -6.57 3.20
CA LEU A 221 18.90 -7.92 3.33
C LEU A 221 19.33 -8.79 2.14
N PRO A 222 19.68 -10.08 2.37
CA PRO A 222 20.12 -10.95 1.30
C PRO A 222 18.99 -11.33 0.35
N THR A 223 19.32 -11.44 -0.94
CA THR A 223 18.44 -12.05 -1.95
C THR A 223 18.35 -13.55 -1.71
N ARG A 224 17.14 -14.10 -1.77
CA ARG A 224 16.87 -15.54 -1.72
C ARG A 224 16.93 -16.10 -3.13
N ILE A 225 17.79 -17.10 -3.35
CA ILE A 225 17.89 -17.81 -4.62
C ILE A 225 17.48 -19.24 -4.39
N ARG A 226 16.41 -19.66 -5.06
CA ARG A 226 15.88 -21.02 -4.96
C ARG A 226 16.25 -21.79 -6.22
N ILE A 227 16.79 -22.98 -6.04
CA ILE A 227 17.04 -23.90 -7.12
C ILE A 227 16.39 -25.25 -6.86
N ALA A 228 16.01 -25.91 -7.93
CA ALA A 228 15.44 -27.27 -7.91
C ALA A 228 16.25 -28.19 -8.83
N GLY A 229 16.42 -29.45 -8.41
CA GLY A 229 17.07 -30.46 -9.25
C GLY A 229 17.43 -31.73 -8.50
N PRO A 230 17.80 -32.78 -9.21
CA PRO A 230 18.07 -34.10 -8.65
C PRO A 230 19.33 -34.16 -7.77
N ARG A 231 20.14 -33.10 -7.76
CA ARG A 231 21.39 -33.00 -6.99
C ARG A 231 21.25 -32.14 -5.73
N SER A 232 20.04 -31.91 -5.23
CA SER A 232 19.78 -30.99 -4.14
C SER A 232 20.60 -31.24 -2.87
N GLU A 233 20.79 -32.49 -2.47
CA GLU A 233 21.60 -32.85 -1.29
C GLU A 233 23.07 -32.52 -1.49
N ARG A 234 23.65 -32.84 -2.66
CA ARG A 234 25.04 -32.51 -3.02
C ARG A 234 25.24 -30.99 -3.09
N TRP A 235 24.28 -30.26 -3.64
CA TRP A 235 24.32 -28.80 -3.70
C TRP A 235 24.26 -28.17 -2.31
N LEU A 236 23.47 -28.74 -1.41
CA LEU A 236 23.36 -28.26 -0.04
C LEU A 236 24.70 -28.31 0.70
N GLU A 237 25.45 -29.41 0.57
CA GLU A 237 26.78 -29.55 1.16
C GLU A 237 27.81 -28.63 0.48
N HIS A 238 27.84 -28.63 -0.85
CA HIS A 238 28.76 -27.83 -1.65
C HIS A 238 28.65 -26.33 -1.34
N TRP A 239 27.43 -25.79 -1.36
CA TRP A 239 27.21 -24.37 -1.15
C TRP A 239 27.41 -23.95 0.30
N ARG A 240 27.15 -24.83 1.28
CA ARG A 240 27.53 -24.61 2.67
C ARG A 240 29.04 -24.54 2.84
N ALA A 241 29.78 -25.46 2.24
CA ALA A 241 31.24 -25.46 2.27
C ALA A 241 31.83 -24.20 1.61
N SER A 242 31.14 -23.64 0.61
CA SER A 242 31.49 -22.38 -0.06
C SER A 242 31.11 -21.12 0.74
N GLY A 243 30.63 -21.26 1.97
CA GLY A 243 30.32 -20.16 2.90
C GLY A 243 29.01 -19.43 2.60
N TYR A 244 28.06 -20.08 1.94
CA TYR A 244 26.69 -19.57 1.76
C TYR A 244 25.77 -20.13 2.84
N THR A 245 24.79 -19.31 3.26
CA THR A 245 23.68 -19.81 4.08
C THR A 245 22.72 -20.55 3.18
N VAL A 246 22.55 -21.86 3.42
CA VAL A 246 21.72 -22.75 2.58
C VAL A 246 20.69 -23.44 3.43
N ARG A 247 19.46 -23.49 2.95
CA ARG A 247 18.33 -24.19 3.57
C ARG A 247 17.75 -25.21 2.60
N ALA A 248 17.43 -26.40 3.09
CA ALA A 248 16.63 -27.36 2.34
C ALA A 248 15.16 -26.91 2.37
N LEU A 249 14.48 -27.05 1.25
CA LEU A 249 13.04 -26.83 1.11
C LEU A 249 12.38 -28.14 0.64
N ASP A 250 11.06 -28.20 0.79
CA ASP A 250 10.29 -29.36 0.33
C ASP A 250 10.41 -29.58 -1.19
N GLY A 251 10.29 -30.83 -1.62
CA GLY A 251 10.33 -31.21 -3.05
C GLY A 251 11.71 -31.12 -3.68
N GLY A 252 12.79 -31.37 -2.92
CA GLY A 252 14.16 -31.39 -3.45
C GLY A 252 14.66 -30.01 -3.93
N ARG A 253 14.13 -28.95 -3.36
CA ARG A 253 14.59 -27.58 -3.59
C ARG A 253 15.53 -27.13 -2.49
N ILE A 254 16.44 -26.24 -2.81
CA ILE A 254 17.28 -25.54 -1.84
C ILE A 254 17.16 -24.03 -2.01
N GLU A 255 17.30 -23.31 -0.92
CA GLU A 255 17.34 -21.85 -0.88
C GLU A 255 18.70 -21.37 -0.39
N LEU A 256 19.32 -20.50 -1.15
CA LEU A 256 20.56 -19.83 -0.81
C LEU A 256 20.31 -18.36 -0.50
N LEU A 257 20.98 -17.84 0.51
CA LEU A 257 20.99 -16.43 0.82
C LEU A 257 22.25 -15.78 0.25
N ALA A 258 22.07 -14.78 -0.61
CA ALA A 258 23.14 -14.05 -1.26
C ALA A 258 23.09 -12.58 -0.89
N ALA A 259 24.13 -12.06 -0.24
CA ALA A 259 24.35 -10.62 -0.15
C ALA A 259 24.55 -10.03 -1.56
N GLU A 260 24.18 -8.75 -1.75
CA GLU A 260 24.20 -8.08 -3.04
C GLU A 260 25.53 -8.26 -3.79
N GLU A 261 26.64 -8.09 -3.07
CA GLU A 261 28.02 -8.19 -3.61
C GLU A 261 28.35 -9.59 -4.15
N ARG A 262 27.77 -10.65 -3.58
CA ARG A 262 28.02 -12.06 -3.92
C ARG A 262 26.99 -12.63 -4.88
N GLN A 263 25.86 -11.95 -5.07
CA GLN A 263 24.71 -12.45 -5.84
C GLN A 263 25.07 -12.80 -7.29
N ARG A 264 25.78 -11.91 -7.98
CA ARG A 264 26.17 -12.13 -9.38
C ARG A 264 27.04 -13.36 -9.56
N ARG A 265 28.04 -13.54 -8.71
CA ARG A 265 28.95 -14.71 -8.75
C ARG A 265 28.18 -16.00 -8.46
N LEU A 266 27.30 -15.97 -7.47
CA LEU A 266 26.49 -17.11 -7.11
C LEU A 266 25.56 -17.52 -8.27
N LEU A 267 24.89 -16.57 -8.92
CA LEU A 267 24.01 -16.85 -10.05
C LEU A 267 24.77 -17.46 -11.23
N GLN A 268 25.98 -16.96 -11.54
CA GLN A 268 26.81 -17.54 -12.59
C GLN A 268 27.16 -19.00 -12.29
N ALA A 269 27.63 -19.29 -11.07
CA ALA A 269 27.99 -20.65 -10.67
C ALA A 269 26.77 -21.59 -10.61
N LEU A 270 25.59 -21.09 -10.19
CA LEU A 270 24.34 -21.87 -10.19
C LEU A 270 23.88 -22.23 -11.60
N LEU A 271 24.06 -21.34 -12.57
CA LEU A 271 23.71 -21.62 -13.98
C LEU A 271 24.60 -22.71 -14.61
N GLU A 272 25.87 -22.79 -14.20
CA GLU A 272 26.79 -23.86 -14.64
C GLU A 272 26.35 -25.24 -14.17
N GLU A 273 25.68 -25.30 -13.00
CA GLU A 273 25.13 -26.54 -12.44
C GLU A 273 23.85 -27.03 -13.15
N GLN A 274 23.30 -26.27 -14.08
CA GLN A 274 22.10 -26.58 -14.87
C GLN A 274 20.90 -27.05 -14.01
N PRO A 275 20.41 -26.23 -13.08
CA PRO A 275 19.26 -26.57 -12.27
C PRO A 275 17.99 -26.69 -13.13
N LEU A 276 17.06 -27.56 -12.76
CA LEU A 276 15.75 -27.70 -13.41
C LEU A 276 14.85 -26.47 -13.22
N GLY A 277 15.08 -25.72 -12.15
CA GLY A 277 14.38 -24.46 -11.85
C GLY A 277 15.30 -23.55 -11.07
N LEU A 278 15.25 -22.26 -11.37
CA LEU A 278 15.97 -21.20 -10.67
C LEU A 278 15.03 -20.00 -10.49
N GLU A 279 14.85 -19.60 -9.24
CA GLU A 279 14.07 -18.42 -8.86
C GLU A 279 14.98 -17.45 -8.10
N VAL A 280 14.94 -16.18 -8.46
CA VAL A 280 15.64 -15.10 -7.75
C VAL A 280 14.61 -14.22 -7.06
N LEU A 281 14.60 -14.24 -5.73
CA LEU A 281 13.62 -13.58 -4.90
C LEU A 281 14.32 -12.48 -4.08
N PRO A 282 14.28 -11.22 -4.54
CA PRO A 282 14.79 -10.12 -3.75
C PRO A 282 13.97 -9.99 -2.45
N PRO A 283 14.48 -9.30 -1.42
CA PRO A 283 13.71 -9.04 -0.20
C PRO A 283 12.34 -8.44 -0.54
N SER A 284 11.30 -9.08 -0.05
CA SER A 284 9.91 -8.65 -0.25
C SER A 284 9.61 -7.40 0.60
N LEU A 285 8.52 -6.73 0.30
CA LEU A 285 8.03 -5.62 1.13
C LEU A 285 7.77 -6.06 2.58
N GLU A 286 7.37 -7.32 2.79
CA GLU A 286 7.20 -7.91 4.12
C GLU A 286 8.54 -8.08 4.85
N ASP A 287 9.58 -8.56 4.16
CA ASP A 287 10.92 -8.67 4.72
C ASP A 287 11.47 -7.29 5.16
N LEU A 288 11.27 -6.28 4.30
CA LEU A 288 11.65 -4.89 4.59
C LEU A 288 10.89 -4.33 5.79
N TYR A 289 9.58 -4.55 5.84
CA TYR A 289 8.73 -4.14 6.95
C TYR A 289 9.19 -4.75 8.26
N LEU A 290 9.41 -6.07 8.31
CA LEU A 290 9.88 -6.77 9.51
C LEU A 290 11.26 -6.29 9.94
N HIS A 291 12.18 -6.04 9.01
CA HIS A 291 13.51 -5.49 9.30
C HIS A 291 13.43 -4.15 10.02
N HIS A 292 12.67 -3.19 9.49
CA HIS A 292 12.53 -1.87 10.08
C HIS A 292 11.77 -1.90 11.42
N MET A 293 10.78 -2.79 11.56
CA MET A 293 10.07 -2.98 12.83
C MET A 293 10.97 -3.52 13.93
N GLN A 294 11.84 -4.49 13.65
CA GLN A 294 12.81 -5.02 14.62
C GLN A 294 13.82 -3.95 15.06
N GLY A 295 14.25 -3.09 14.13
CA GLY A 295 15.11 -1.95 14.44
C GLY A 295 14.43 -0.95 15.38
N ALA A 296 13.15 -0.66 15.14
CA ALA A 296 12.36 0.27 15.97
C ALA A 296 12.10 -0.29 17.40
N GLY A 297 11.83 -1.59 17.55
CA GLY A 297 11.65 -2.25 18.85
C GLY A 297 12.90 -2.17 19.74
N ARG A 298 14.07 -2.34 19.13
CA ARG A 298 15.37 -2.19 19.85
C ARG A 298 15.61 -0.75 20.30
N ALA A 299 15.19 0.24 19.52
CA ALA A 299 15.34 1.64 19.88
C ALA A 299 14.37 2.12 20.99
N CYS A 300 13.22 1.44 21.14
CA CYS A 300 12.20 1.77 22.17
C CYS A 300 12.33 0.94 23.46
N GLY A 301 13.29 -0.02 23.56
CA GLY A 301 13.54 -0.78 24.80
C GLY A 301 12.48 -1.85 25.12
N GLU A 302 11.60 -2.19 24.17
CA GLU A 302 10.68 -3.33 24.29
C GLU A 302 11.42 -4.61 23.91
N THR A 303 11.70 -5.44 24.92
CA THR A 303 12.15 -6.83 24.72
C THR A 303 10.96 -7.67 24.22
N PRO A 304 11.18 -8.62 23.32
CA PRO A 304 10.13 -9.41 22.67
C PRO A 304 9.32 -10.28 23.65
#